data_b1d85d206f96b693100896be3373fe9b
#
_entry.id   b1d85d206f96b693100896be3373fe9b
#
_cell.length_a   1.000
_cell.length_b   1.000
_cell.length_c   1.000
_cell.angle_alpha   90.00
_cell.angle_beta   90.00
_cell.angle_gamma   90.00
#
_symmetry.space_group_name_H-M   'P 1'
#
loop_
_entity.id
_entity.type
_entity.pdbx_description
1 polymer ?
#
loop_
_entity_poly.entity_id
_entity_poly.type
_entity_poly.pdbx_seq_one_letter_code
_entity_poly.pdbx_strand_id
1 'polypeptide(L)'
;VFLPYTTLNSLLKQKGLYYDKELNEGGYKFNRESVFNTFVVEFNDYEEMVDVLSEDEFVKQSIRGLDDSQKQKALIGFAKKFKIVPPSNKEKKWHLKFEWHNDYEGRSLFSVALQKTLINIQKTVKNNIDELAKAVEVKNSYQLEKLQNGLKAIKQNEKEKLKKRIIFLNEQYSIAMELGIETNKLNANALSQNSQNQISLSINPNDVPYYLRGSKAIKKEIVLIENRSEEDILLMADGKVEVHKEIALIQNDKSSSQLKKAAKLIERDNPKDWVVFNMQLADANSQKKSSLYIALSIVLGGFVGVIYVLISNVIRKRKGHLEKA
;
A
#
# COMPACT_ATOMS: atom_id res chain seq x y z
N VAL A 1 17.11 3.54 -17.18
CA VAL A 1 16.85 3.85 -15.77
C VAL A 1 16.66 2.55 -15.01
N PHE A 2 17.59 2.22 -14.16
CA PHE A 2 17.50 1.05 -13.29
C PHE A 2 17.25 1.55 -11.87
N LEU A 3 16.02 1.47 -11.42
CA LEU A 3 15.76 1.61 -10.00
C LEU A 3 16.32 0.37 -9.30
N PRO A 4 17.16 0.47 -8.28
CA PRO A 4 17.70 -0.68 -7.58
C PRO A 4 16.63 -1.34 -6.70
N TYR A 5 15.63 -1.89 -7.36
CA TYR A 5 14.64 -2.77 -6.73
C TYR A 5 15.31 -3.90 -5.94
N THR A 6 16.47 -4.37 -6.45
CA THR A 6 17.28 -5.36 -5.77
C THR A 6 17.77 -4.87 -4.41
N THR A 7 18.14 -3.61 -4.26
CA THR A 7 18.61 -3.05 -2.98
C THR A 7 17.45 -2.92 -2.00
N LEU A 8 16.32 -2.38 -2.43
CA LEU A 8 15.15 -2.21 -1.57
C LEU A 8 14.51 -3.55 -1.19
N ASN A 9 14.37 -4.46 -2.17
CA ASN A 9 13.84 -5.80 -1.92
C ASN A 9 14.82 -6.68 -1.15
N SER A 10 16.14 -6.50 -1.32
CA SER A 10 17.14 -7.18 -0.50
C SER A 10 17.19 -6.63 0.92
N LEU A 11 17.04 -5.31 1.12
CA LEU A 11 16.91 -4.69 2.43
C LEU A 11 15.63 -5.17 3.16
N LEU A 12 14.52 -5.27 2.46
CA LEU A 12 13.27 -5.79 2.98
C LEU A 12 13.37 -7.30 3.28
N LYS A 13 14.03 -8.08 2.41
CA LYS A 13 14.26 -9.52 2.59
C LYS A 13 15.32 -9.84 3.65
N GLN A 14 16.46 -9.17 3.65
CA GLN A 14 17.54 -9.38 4.62
C GLN A 14 17.14 -9.12 6.07
N LYS A 15 16.10 -8.32 6.31
CA LYS A 15 15.62 -7.99 7.65
C LYS A 15 14.34 -8.72 8.05
N GLY A 16 13.95 -9.77 7.34
CA GLY A 16 12.75 -10.56 7.66
C GLY A 16 11.44 -9.79 7.49
N LEU A 17 11.48 -8.70 6.73
CA LEU A 17 10.32 -7.92 6.33
C LEU A 17 9.63 -8.63 5.15
N TYR A 18 9.16 -9.85 5.39
CA TYR A 18 8.33 -10.53 4.41
C TYR A 18 7.02 -9.78 4.28
N TYR A 19 6.77 -9.34 3.10
CA TYR A 19 5.48 -8.81 2.67
C TYR A 19 4.53 -10.01 2.57
N ASP A 20 3.66 -10.18 3.55
CA ASP A 20 2.63 -11.20 3.48
C ASP A 20 1.63 -10.80 2.37
N LYS A 21 1.15 -11.79 1.61
CA LYS A 21 0.21 -11.58 0.50
C LYS A 21 -1.03 -10.79 0.91
N GLU A 22 -1.41 -10.89 2.19
CA GLU A 22 -2.59 -10.23 2.77
C GLU A 22 -2.46 -8.72 2.93
N LEU A 23 -1.25 -8.16 3.03
CA LEU A 23 -1.04 -6.72 3.05
C LEU A 23 -1.32 -6.03 1.70
N ASN A 24 -1.50 -6.81 0.64
CA ASN A 24 -1.91 -6.30 -0.67
C ASN A 24 -3.39 -5.89 -0.75
N GLU A 25 -4.22 -6.19 0.25
CA GLU A 25 -5.63 -5.80 0.28
C GLU A 25 -5.84 -4.29 0.50
N GLY A 26 -4.83 -3.56 0.99
CA GLY A 26 -4.86 -2.10 1.15
C GLY A 26 -4.63 -1.29 -0.14
N GLY A 27 -4.56 -1.92 -1.31
CA GLY A 27 -4.44 -1.23 -2.60
C GLY A 27 -3.03 -0.76 -2.96
N TYR A 28 -2.08 -0.71 -2.03
CA TYR A 28 -0.69 -0.33 -2.30
C TYR A 28 0.22 -1.55 -2.40
N LYS A 29 0.63 -1.86 -3.62
CA LYS A 29 1.61 -2.93 -3.90
C LYS A 29 3.01 -2.33 -3.91
N PHE A 30 3.80 -2.56 -2.86
CA PHE A 30 5.20 -2.19 -2.84
C PHE A 30 6.03 -3.22 -3.64
N ASN A 31 6.13 -3.01 -4.95
CA ASN A 31 6.93 -3.83 -5.84
C ASN A 31 7.74 -2.93 -6.80
N ARG A 32 8.62 -3.55 -7.60
CA ARG A 32 9.44 -2.85 -8.59
C ARG A 32 8.63 -1.95 -9.52
N GLU A 33 7.47 -2.42 -9.93
CA GLU A 33 6.60 -1.72 -10.87
C GLU A 33 5.97 -0.49 -10.21
N SER A 34 5.48 -0.61 -8.97
CA SER A 34 4.89 0.52 -8.25
C SER A 34 5.90 1.63 -7.98
N VAL A 35 7.14 1.28 -7.57
CA VAL A 35 8.19 2.27 -7.36
C VAL A 35 8.61 2.93 -8.68
N PHE A 36 8.68 2.16 -9.77
CA PHE A 36 8.97 2.71 -11.09
C PHE A 36 7.82 3.61 -11.58
N ASN A 37 6.57 3.23 -11.38
CA ASN A 37 5.43 4.06 -11.73
C ASN A 37 5.41 5.36 -10.91
N THR A 38 5.75 5.32 -9.62
CA THR A 38 5.95 6.53 -8.82
C THR A 38 7.03 7.42 -9.45
N PHE A 39 8.17 6.85 -9.87
CA PHE A 39 9.20 7.61 -10.58
C PHE A 39 8.67 8.26 -11.87
N VAL A 40 7.88 7.53 -12.66
CA VAL A 40 7.30 8.07 -13.91
C VAL A 40 6.33 9.21 -13.61
N VAL A 41 5.50 9.09 -12.58
CA VAL A 41 4.55 10.12 -12.16
C VAL A 41 5.29 11.37 -11.68
N GLU A 42 6.17 11.24 -10.71
CA GLU A 42 6.94 12.34 -10.13
C GLU A 42 7.80 13.08 -11.17
N PHE A 43 8.46 12.34 -12.08
CA PHE A 43 9.28 12.96 -13.12
C PHE A 43 8.46 13.69 -14.19
N ASN A 44 7.21 13.29 -14.43
CA ASN A 44 6.30 13.95 -15.36
C ASN A 44 5.46 15.04 -14.67
N ASP A 45 5.54 15.15 -13.34
CA ASP A 45 4.85 16.22 -12.62
C ASP A 45 5.58 17.55 -12.86
N TYR A 46 4.95 18.38 -13.71
CA TYR A 46 5.53 19.67 -14.06
C TYR A 46 5.50 20.67 -12.88
N GLU A 47 4.62 20.51 -11.91
CA GLU A 47 4.55 21.41 -10.74
C GLU A 47 5.77 21.21 -9.85
N GLU A 48 6.10 19.97 -9.50
CA GLU A 48 7.32 19.60 -8.79
C GLU A 48 8.57 20.05 -9.56
N MET A 49 8.57 19.89 -10.88
CA MET A 49 9.68 20.29 -11.72
C MET A 49 9.84 21.82 -11.78
N VAL A 50 8.75 22.58 -11.76
CA VAL A 50 8.76 24.06 -11.66
C VAL A 50 9.46 24.51 -10.38
N ASP A 51 9.15 23.88 -9.23
CA ASP A 51 9.78 24.21 -7.95
C ASP A 51 11.30 23.95 -8.00
N VAL A 52 11.69 22.78 -8.53
CA VAL A 52 13.11 22.45 -8.72
C VAL A 52 13.83 23.47 -9.61
N LEU A 53 13.22 23.85 -10.73
CA LEU A 53 13.81 24.77 -11.70
C LEU A 53 13.86 26.20 -11.17
N SER A 54 12.91 26.60 -10.33
CA SER A 54 12.88 27.94 -9.74
C SER A 54 14.08 28.23 -8.84
N GLU A 55 14.69 27.18 -8.26
CA GLU A 55 15.86 27.29 -7.40
C GLU A 55 17.19 27.31 -8.16
N ASP A 56 17.21 26.91 -9.44
CA ASP A 56 18.44 26.79 -10.24
C ASP A 56 18.94 28.13 -10.78
N GLU A 57 20.25 28.36 -10.70
CA GLU A 57 20.87 29.62 -11.07
C GLU A 57 20.81 29.90 -12.58
N PHE A 58 20.94 28.90 -13.44
CA PHE A 58 20.84 29.11 -14.90
C PHE A 58 19.41 29.48 -15.28
N VAL A 59 18.42 28.87 -14.63
CA VAL A 59 17.01 29.21 -14.85
C VAL A 59 16.71 30.58 -14.33
N LYS A 60 17.17 30.98 -13.14
CA LYS A 60 17.00 32.32 -12.57
C LYS A 60 17.57 33.39 -13.48
N GLN A 61 18.76 33.14 -14.06
CA GLN A 61 19.34 34.07 -15.05
C GLN A 61 18.49 34.18 -16.31
N SER A 62 17.94 33.07 -16.80
CA SER A 62 17.11 33.04 -18.02
C SER A 62 15.77 33.77 -17.88
N ILE A 63 15.23 33.85 -16.65
CA ILE A 63 13.97 34.54 -16.35
C ILE A 63 14.14 35.90 -15.70
N ARG A 64 15.39 36.37 -15.62
CA ARG A 64 15.71 37.67 -15.02
C ARG A 64 15.07 38.81 -15.82
N GLY A 65 14.35 39.69 -15.13
CA GLY A 65 13.69 40.84 -15.76
C GLY A 65 12.28 40.59 -16.29
N LEU A 66 11.78 39.34 -16.18
CA LEU A 66 10.40 39.02 -16.48
C LEU A 66 9.49 39.38 -15.30
N ASP A 67 8.23 39.71 -15.57
CA ASP A 67 7.21 39.82 -14.54
C ASP A 67 6.83 38.43 -13.98
N ASP A 68 6.10 38.37 -12.87
CA ASP A 68 5.81 37.11 -12.19
C ASP A 68 4.95 36.15 -13.04
N SER A 69 4.03 36.68 -13.86
CA SER A 69 3.24 35.84 -14.78
C SER A 69 4.10 35.27 -15.90
N GLN A 70 5.02 36.04 -16.42
CA GLN A 70 5.96 35.61 -17.44
C GLN A 70 6.97 34.60 -16.90
N LYS A 71 7.48 34.84 -15.66
CA LYS A 71 8.34 33.86 -14.95
C LYS A 71 7.65 32.50 -14.80
N GLN A 72 6.42 32.51 -14.30
CA GLN A 72 5.63 31.28 -14.14
C GLN A 72 5.46 30.53 -15.47
N LYS A 73 5.08 31.26 -16.53
CA LYS A 73 4.94 30.67 -17.87
C LYS A 73 6.26 30.10 -18.40
N ALA A 74 7.37 30.76 -18.17
CA ALA A 74 8.70 30.32 -18.58
C ALA A 74 9.10 29.06 -17.82
N LEU A 75 8.91 29.02 -16.49
CA LEU A 75 9.18 27.87 -15.65
C LEU A 75 8.36 26.64 -16.07
N ILE A 76 7.06 26.80 -16.31
CA ILE A 76 6.21 25.74 -16.85
C ILE A 76 6.71 25.28 -18.23
N GLY A 77 7.14 26.23 -19.08
CA GLY A 77 7.72 25.92 -20.39
C GLY A 77 9.01 25.10 -20.27
N PHE A 78 9.86 25.41 -19.30
CA PHE A 78 11.08 24.63 -19.03
C PHE A 78 10.77 23.26 -18.43
N ALA A 79 9.85 23.16 -17.47
CA ALA A 79 9.42 21.92 -16.87
C ALA A 79 8.90 20.93 -17.92
N LYS A 80 8.09 21.39 -18.87
CA LYS A 80 7.55 20.58 -19.97
C LYS A 80 8.59 20.06 -20.96
N LYS A 81 9.84 20.53 -20.89
CA LYS A 81 10.95 19.99 -21.70
C LYS A 81 11.54 18.72 -21.12
N PHE A 82 11.27 18.42 -19.85
CA PHE A 82 11.60 17.13 -19.25
C PHE A 82 10.54 16.11 -19.64
N LYS A 83 10.94 14.98 -20.20
CA LYS A 83 10.02 13.95 -20.65
C LYS A 83 10.56 12.56 -20.40
N ILE A 84 9.72 11.67 -19.92
CA ILE A 84 9.96 10.23 -19.95
C ILE A 84 9.33 9.67 -21.22
N VAL A 85 10.15 8.99 -22.02
CA VAL A 85 9.70 8.35 -23.26
C VAL A 85 9.64 6.85 -23.02
N PRO A 86 8.44 6.24 -23.13
CA PRO A 86 8.28 4.81 -22.97
C PRO A 86 8.96 4.02 -24.10
N PRO A 87 9.23 2.73 -23.89
CA PRO A 87 9.73 1.84 -24.92
C PRO A 87 8.81 1.84 -26.14
N SER A 88 9.39 1.80 -27.32
CA SER A 88 8.69 1.66 -28.61
C SER A 88 9.08 0.37 -29.30
N ASN A 89 8.44 0.07 -30.45
CA ASN A 89 8.81 -1.08 -31.28
C ASN A 89 10.28 -1.03 -31.76
N LYS A 90 10.86 0.17 -31.86
CA LYS A 90 12.24 0.38 -32.31
C LYS A 90 13.22 0.44 -31.13
N GLU A 91 12.79 0.97 -29.99
CA GLU A 91 13.64 1.18 -28.80
C GLU A 91 13.01 0.53 -27.58
N LYS A 92 13.56 -0.59 -27.13
CA LYS A 92 13.01 -1.40 -26.01
C LYS A 92 13.33 -0.84 -24.62
N LYS A 93 13.89 0.38 -24.55
CA LYS A 93 14.31 1.00 -23.27
C LYS A 93 13.55 2.29 -23.02
N TRP A 94 13.36 2.60 -21.76
CA TRP A 94 12.90 3.90 -21.33
C TRP A 94 13.98 4.96 -21.51
N HIS A 95 13.61 6.12 -22.03
CA HIS A 95 14.51 7.24 -22.22
C HIS A 95 14.03 8.45 -21.43
N LEU A 96 14.97 9.13 -20.79
CA LEU A 96 14.74 10.46 -20.24
C LEU A 96 15.24 11.47 -21.27
N LYS A 97 14.39 12.40 -21.67
CA LYS A 97 14.72 13.47 -22.62
C LYS A 97 14.59 14.82 -21.95
N PHE A 98 15.53 15.68 -22.24
CA PHE A 98 15.52 17.06 -21.83
C PHE A 98 16.05 17.93 -22.97
N GLU A 99 15.34 19.01 -23.30
CA GLU A 99 15.72 19.93 -24.36
C GLU A 99 16.21 21.25 -23.77
N TRP A 100 17.49 21.55 -23.96
CA TRP A 100 18.11 22.80 -23.52
C TRP A 100 19.01 23.38 -24.60
N HIS A 101 19.24 24.70 -24.56
CA HIS A 101 20.00 25.42 -25.59
C HIS A 101 21.54 25.22 -25.47
N ASN A 102 22.03 24.90 -24.28
CA ASN A 102 23.44 24.71 -23.97
C ASN A 102 23.66 23.33 -23.35
N ASP A 103 24.57 22.55 -23.88
CA ASP A 103 24.83 21.17 -23.42
C ASP A 103 25.31 21.12 -21.97
N TYR A 104 26.24 22.00 -21.58
CA TYR A 104 26.79 22.02 -20.21
C TYR A 104 25.70 22.37 -19.18
N GLU A 105 24.97 23.46 -19.40
CA GLU A 105 23.86 23.86 -18.55
C GLU A 105 22.76 22.79 -18.52
N GLY A 106 22.41 22.24 -19.68
CA GLY A 106 21.41 21.18 -19.81
C GLY A 106 21.75 19.94 -19.03
N ARG A 107 22.99 19.50 -19.01
CA ARG A 107 23.44 18.35 -18.21
C ARG A 107 23.37 18.66 -16.72
N SER A 108 23.77 19.86 -16.31
CA SER A 108 23.67 20.31 -14.92
C SER A 108 22.24 20.32 -14.44
N LEU A 109 21.34 21.02 -15.15
CA LEU A 109 19.92 21.09 -14.88
C LEU A 109 19.26 19.71 -14.79
N PHE A 110 19.55 18.86 -15.76
CA PHE A 110 19.03 17.50 -15.78
C PHE A 110 19.48 16.68 -14.57
N SER A 111 20.75 16.82 -14.17
CA SER A 111 21.29 16.14 -12.99
C SER A 111 20.60 16.62 -11.70
N VAL A 112 20.42 17.95 -11.55
CA VAL A 112 19.71 18.53 -10.39
C VAL A 112 18.24 18.10 -10.36
N ALA A 113 17.55 18.18 -11.48
CA ALA A 113 16.16 17.76 -11.60
C ALA A 113 15.99 16.27 -11.26
N LEU A 114 16.83 15.41 -11.81
CA LEU A 114 16.81 13.99 -11.51
C LEU A 114 17.08 13.70 -10.03
N GLN A 115 18.04 14.39 -9.43
CA GLN A 115 18.36 14.21 -8.01
C GLN A 115 17.17 14.63 -7.12
N LYS A 116 16.53 15.76 -7.40
CA LYS A 116 15.35 16.24 -6.65
C LYS A 116 14.17 15.29 -6.81
N THR A 117 13.88 14.84 -8.04
CA THR A 117 12.85 13.80 -8.29
C THR A 117 13.11 12.54 -7.47
N LEU A 118 14.36 12.09 -7.37
CA LEU A 118 14.69 10.92 -6.56
C LEU A 118 14.47 11.15 -5.06
N ILE A 119 14.74 12.34 -4.55
CA ILE A 119 14.42 12.73 -3.17
C ILE A 119 12.91 12.72 -2.93
N ASN A 120 12.13 13.25 -3.87
CA ASN A 120 10.66 13.25 -3.77
C ASN A 120 10.12 11.82 -3.78
N ILE A 121 10.61 10.97 -4.68
CA ILE A 121 10.25 9.55 -4.71
C ILE A 121 10.56 8.86 -3.38
N GLN A 122 11.73 9.12 -2.81
CA GLN A 122 12.10 8.57 -1.50
C GLN A 122 11.08 8.98 -0.43
N LYS A 123 10.71 10.26 -0.40
CA LYS A 123 9.71 10.80 0.52
C LYS A 123 8.33 10.18 0.30
N THR A 124 7.88 10.08 -0.96
CA THR A 124 6.59 9.49 -1.34
C THR A 124 6.55 8.01 -0.96
N VAL A 125 7.59 7.24 -1.28
CA VAL A 125 7.69 5.82 -0.91
C VAL A 125 7.69 5.65 0.60
N LYS A 126 8.45 6.47 1.34
CA LYS A 126 8.45 6.46 2.81
C LYS A 126 7.05 6.73 3.37
N ASN A 127 6.39 7.79 2.90
CA ASN A 127 5.05 8.17 3.36
C ASN A 127 4.02 7.05 3.09
N ASN A 128 4.05 6.45 1.92
CA ASN A 128 3.16 5.34 1.58
C ASN A 128 3.37 4.13 2.50
N ILE A 129 4.61 3.84 2.89
CA ILE A 129 4.90 2.75 3.85
C ILE A 129 4.44 3.12 5.26
N ASP A 130 4.60 4.37 5.69
CA ASP A 130 4.11 4.85 6.98
C ASP A 130 2.58 4.80 7.06
N GLU A 131 1.89 5.17 5.97
CA GLU A 131 0.43 5.05 5.87
C GLU A 131 -0.03 3.60 5.90
N LEU A 132 0.66 2.71 5.20
CA LEU A 132 0.38 1.28 5.25
C LEU A 132 0.58 0.73 6.67
N ALA A 133 1.63 1.14 7.37
CA ALA A 133 1.85 0.75 8.76
C ALA A 133 0.71 1.19 9.68
N LYS A 134 0.20 2.41 9.51
CA LYS A 134 -0.97 2.92 10.23
C LYS A 134 -2.25 2.12 9.89
N ALA A 135 -2.46 1.80 8.61
CA ALA A 135 -3.61 1.00 8.18
C ALA A 135 -3.62 -0.39 8.83
N VAL A 136 -2.45 -1.03 8.92
CA VAL A 136 -2.29 -2.32 9.64
C VAL A 136 -2.62 -2.16 11.14
N GLU A 137 -2.15 -1.10 11.79
CA GLU A 137 -2.48 -0.84 13.21
C GLU A 137 -3.97 -0.66 13.43
N VAL A 138 -4.64 0.12 12.58
CA VAL A 138 -6.08 0.33 12.65
C VAL A 138 -6.84 -0.98 12.40
N LYS A 139 -6.45 -1.77 11.41
CA LYS A 139 -7.02 -3.10 11.14
C LYS A 139 -6.88 -4.01 12.35
N ASN A 140 -5.68 -4.10 12.92
CA ASN A 140 -5.40 -4.96 14.07
C ASN A 140 -6.20 -4.53 15.32
N SER A 141 -6.28 -3.22 15.61
CA SER A 141 -7.07 -2.72 16.73
C SER A 141 -8.57 -3.00 16.56
N TYR A 142 -9.12 -2.82 15.36
CA TYR A 142 -10.50 -3.16 15.07
C TYR A 142 -10.79 -4.67 15.23
N GLN A 143 -9.88 -5.52 14.74
CA GLN A 143 -10.03 -6.96 14.89
C GLN A 143 -9.95 -7.39 16.37
N LEU A 144 -9.03 -6.82 17.14
CA LEU A 144 -8.94 -7.06 18.59
C LEU A 144 -10.22 -6.66 19.32
N GLU A 145 -10.78 -5.49 19.04
CA GLU A 145 -12.03 -5.04 19.60
C GLU A 145 -13.19 -6.00 19.26
N LYS A 146 -13.29 -6.42 17.99
CA LYS A 146 -14.30 -7.39 17.54
C LYS A 146 -14.17 -8.72 18.29
N LEU A 147 -12.97 -9.24 18.45
CA LEU A 147 -12.72 -10.49 19.18
C LEU A 147 -13.02 -10.36 20.67
N GLN A 148 -12.67 -9.24 21.31
CA GLN A 148 -13.00 -8.95 22.69
C GLN A 148 -14.52 -8.88 22.90
N ASN A 149 -15.24 -8.25 21.98
CA ASN A 149 -16.71 -8.21 22.01
C ASN A 149 -17.30 -9.62 21.78
N GLY A 150 -16.68 -10.44 20.92
CA GLY A 150 -17.01 -11.85 20.77
C GLY A 150 -16.86 -12.63 22.08
N LEU A 151 -15.76 -12.45 22.82
CA LEU A 151 -15.58 -13.09 24.13
C LEU A 151 -16.64 -12.65 25.15
N LYS A 152 -17.02 -11.37 25.16
CA LYS A 152 -18.12 -10.90 26.03
C LYS A 152 -19.45 -11.58 25.68
N ALA A 153 -19.75 -11.71 24.39
CA ALA A 153 -20.96 -12.40 23.93
C ALA A 153 -20.95 -13.88 24.29
N ILE A 154 -19.83 -14.59 24.10
CA ILE A 154 -19.66 -15.98 24.52
C ILE A 154 -19.91 -16.12 26.02
N LYS A 155 -19.30 -15.27 26.85
CA LYS A 155 -19.49 -15.26 28.30
C LYS A 155 -20.93 -15.03 28.69
N GLN A 156 -21.63 -14.09 28.05
CA GLN A 156 -23.04 -13.81 28.30
C GLN A 156 -23.93 -14.99 27.96
N ASN A 157 -23.68 -15.62 26.80
CA ASN A 157 -24.42 -16.82 26.38
C ASN A 157 -24.24 -17.97 27.38
N GLU A 158 -23.02 -18.19 27.87
CA GLU A 158 -22.79 -19.23 28.89
C GLU A 158 -23.50 -18.89 30.21
N LYS A 159 -23.50 -17.63 30.66
CA LYS A 159 -24.29 -17.21 31.83
C LYS A 159 -25.78 -17.51 31.65
N GLU A 160 -26.33 -17.28 30.47
CA GLU A 160 -27.73 -17.59 30.17
C GLU A 160 -28.02 -19.10 30.15
N LYS A 161 -27.13 -19.91 29.58
CA LYS A 161 -27.20 -21.38 29.63
C LYS A 161 -27.22 -21.87 31.09
N LEU A 162 -26.32 -21.33 31.93
CA LEU A 162 -26.27 -21.69 33.35
C LEU A 162 -27.51 -21.26 34.11
N LYS A 163 -28.08 -20.07 33.85
CA LYS A 163 -29.35 -19.65 34.43
C LYS A 163 -30.48 -20.60 34.04
N LYS A 164 -30.61 -20.98 32.79
CA LYS A 164 -31.60 -21.94 32.32
C LYS A 164 -31.37 -23.31 33.02
N ARG A 165 -30.11 -23.72 33.19
CA ARG A 165 -29.77 -24.94 33.89
C ARG A 165 -30.22 -24.89 35.38
N ILE A 166 -29.98 -23.80 36.07
CA ILE A 166 -30.42 -23.58 37.45
C ILE A 166 -31.96 -23.66 37.58
N ILE A 167 -32.70 -23.03 36.67
CA ILE A 167 -34.17 -23.12 36.65
C ILE A 167 -34.60 -24.56 36.52
N PHE A 168 -34.08 -25.28 35.54
CA PHE A 168 -34.37 -26.71 35.37
C PHE A 168 -34.02 -27.52 36.61
N LEU A 169 -32.87 -27.31 37.22
CA LEU A 169 -32.44 -28.01 38.43
C LEU A 169 -33.32 -27.71 39.61
N ASN A 170 -33.81 -26.49 39.77
CA ASN A 170 -34.78 -26.12 40.83
C ASN A 170 -36.12 -26.86 40.67
N GLU A 171 -36.65 -26.97 39.44
CA GLU A 171 -37.84 -27.78 39.15
C GLU A 171 -37.61 -29.24 39.53
N GLN A 172 -36.50 -29.83 39.11
CA GLN A 172 -36.16 -31.21 39.44
C GLN A 172 -35.95 -31.45 40.94
N TYR A 173 -35.34 -30.45 41.62
CA TYR A 173 -35.17 -30.47 43.07
C TYR A 173 -36.55 -30.49 43.79
N SER A 174 -37.47 -29.63 43.36
CA SER A 174 -38.84 -29.61 43.94
C SER A 174 -39.54 -30.96 43.74
N ILE A 175 -39.49 -31.55 42.57
CA ILE A 175 -40.06 -32.87 42.28
C ILE A 175 -39.42 -33.94 43.20
N ALA A 176 -38.08 -33.92 43.33
CA ALA A 176 -37.38 -34.89 44.18
C ALA A 176 -37.78 -34.76 45.66
N MET A 177 -37.97 -33.52 46.15
CA MET A 177 -38.45 -33.22 47.51
C MET A 177 -39.86 -33.73 47.74
N GLU A 178 -40.81 -33.43 46.88
CA GLU A 178 -42.19 -33.89 46.93
C GLU A 178 -42.30 -35.41 46.94
N LEU A 179 -41.46 -36.09 46.15
CA LEU A 179 -41.39 -37.56 46.07
C LEU A 179 -40.57 -38.20 47.21
N GLY A 180 -39.98 -37.43 48.13
CA GLY A 180 -39.16 -37.92 49.23
C GLY A 180 -37.87 -38.60 48.77
N ILE A 181 -37.35 -38.24 47.58
CA ILE A 181 -36.11 -38.83 47.00
C ILE A 181 -34.93 -37.96 47.44
N GLU A 182 -34.32 -38.27 48.61
CA GLU A 182 -33.17 -37.53 49.11
C GLU A 182 -31.84 -37.88 48.43
N THR A 183 -31.63 -39.15 48.14
CA THR A 183 -30.39 -39.71 47.54
C THR A 183 -30.75 -40.58 46.35
N ASN A 184 -29.77 -40.80 45.49
CA ASN A 184 -29.93 -41.62 44.30
C ASN A 184 -30.40 -43.06 44.69
N LYS A 185 -31.60 -43.41 44.30
CA LYS A 185 -32.17 -44.73 44.49
C LYS A 185 -31.93 -45.69 43.33
N LEU A 186 -31.32 -45.26 42.30
CA LEU A 186 -30.88 -46.11 41.19
C LEU A 186 -29.65 -46.94 41.65
N ASN A 187 -29.88 -47.87 42.49
CA ASN A 187 -28.88 -48.85 42.84
C ASN A 187 -28.58 -49.69 41.59
N ALA A 188 -27.37 -49.61 41.08
CA ALA A 188 -26.89 -50.48 39.99
C ALA A 188 -27.07 -51.98 40.33
N ASN A 189 -27.15 -52.32 41.61
CA ASN A 189 -27.41 -53.67 42.10
C ASN A 189 -28.87 -54.10 42.01
N ALA A 190 -29.85 -53.19 41.89
CA ALA A 190 -31.25 -53.56 41.68
C ALA A 190 -31.52 -54.02 40.23
N LEU A 191 -30.65 -53.68 39.31
CA LEU A 191 -30.68 -54.10 37.92
C LEU A 191 -29.99 -55.47 37.69
N SER A 192 -29.26 -55.99 38.67
CA SER A 192 -28.47 -57.20 38.54
C SER A 192 -28.96 -58.40 39.35
N GLN A 193 -29.96 -58.28 40.20
CA GLN A 193 -30.34 -59.37 41.15
C GLN A 193 -31.69 -60.09 40.95
N ASN A 194 -32.40 -59.84 39.85
CA ASN A 194 -33.58 -60.71 39.57
C ASN A 194 -33.64 -61.09 38.08
N SER A 195 -32.72 -61.89 37.64
CA SER A 195 -32.64 -62.43 36.29
C SER A 195 -33.19 -63.85 36.22
N GLN A 196 -34.52 -64.00 36.23
CA GLN A 196 -35.13 -65.18 35.59
C GLN A 196 -36.27 -64.81 34.62
N ASN A 197 -36.57 -63.56 34.45
CA ASN A 197 -37.33 -63.12 33.30
C ASN A 197 -36.60 -61.94 32.69
N GLN A 198 -35.81 -62.16 31.65
CA GLN A 198 -35.09 -61.17 30.87
C GLN A 198 -36.08 -60.30 30.12
N ILE A 199 -36.60 -59.27 30.76
CA ILE A 199 -36.98 -58.01 30.10
C ILE A 199 -35.77 -57.15 30.33
N SER A 200 -34.83 -57.17 29.41
CA SER A 200 -33.75 -56.19 29.33
C SER A 200 -34.37 -54.84 28.94
N LEU A 201 -34.88 -54.12 29.94
CA LEU A 201 -35.14 -52.69 29.80
C LEU A 201 -33.79 -52.02 29.59
N SER A 202 -33.37 -51.87 28.34
CA SER A 202 -32.28 -50.96 27.97
C SER A 202 -32.75 -49.55 28.27
N ILE A 203 -32.68 -49.16 29.54
CA ILE A 203 -32.89 -47.76 29.93
C ILE A 203 -31.74 -46.97 29.37
N ASN A 204 -31.98 -46.24 28.29
CA ASN A 204 -31.02 -45.31 27.79
C ASN A 204 -30.71 -44.33 28.95
N PRO A 205 -29.44 -44.15 29.36
CA PRO A 205 -29.06 -43.25 30.46
C PRO A 205 -29.62 -41.83 30.32
N ASN A 206 -29.95 -41.42 29.09
CA ASN A 206 -30.53 -40.13 28.78
C ASN A 206 -32.04 -40.04 29.05
N ASP A 207 -32.73 -41.16 29.23
CA ASP A 207 -34.19 -41.19 29.46
C ASP A 207 -34.56 -41.31 30.94
N VAL A 208 -33.57 -41.36 31.85
CA VAL A 208 -33.78 -41.41 33.29
C VAL A 208 -34.18 -40.01 33.79
N PRO A 209 -35.36 -39.84 34.42
CA PRO A 209 -35.79 -38.57 34.97
C PRO A 209 -34.77 -38.00 35.96
N TYR A 210 -34.41 -36.73 35.80
CA TYR A 210 -33.30 -36.10 36.52
C TYR A 210 -33.50 -36.06 38.03
N TYR A 211 -34.79 -35.93 38.50
CA TYR A 211 -35.13 -35.93 39.93
C TYR A 211 -34.76 -37.21 40.66
N LEU A 212 -34.59 -38.33 39.95
CA LEU A 212 -34.14 -39.62 40.54
C LEU A 212 -32.69 -39.59 41.05
N ARG A 213 -31.89 -38.59 40.68
CA ARG A 213 -30.55 -38.35 41.25
C ARG A 213 -30.62 -37.96 42.74
N GLY A 214 -31.78 -37.54 43.24
CA GLY A 214 -32.01 -37.15 44.61
C GLY A 214 -31.77 -35.66 44.90
N SER A 215 -32.58 -35.14 45.81
CA SER A 215 -32.59 -33.69 46.15
C SER A 215 -31.24 -33.22 46.66
N LYS A 216 -30.49 -34.02 47.42
CA LYS A 216 -29.14 -33.61 47.92
C LYS A 216 -28.14 -33.40 46.82
N ALA A 217 -28.12 -34.29 45.81
CA ALA A 217 -27.20 -34.19 44.66
C ALA A 217 -27.56 -32.99 43.77
N ILE A 218 -28.87 -32.79 43.49
CA ILE A 218 -29.35 -31.67 42.68
C ILE A 218 -29.04 -30.33 43.35
N LYS A 219 -29.31 -30.21 44.67
CA LYS A 219 -28.98 -28.99 45.43
C LYS A 219 -27.49 -28.70 45.41
N LYS A 220 -26.62 -29.71 45.48
CA LYS A 220 -25.16 -29.51 45.38
C LYS A 220 -24.75 -29.01 44.00
N GLU A 221 -25.36 -29.53 42.93
CA GLU A 221 -25.10 -29.06 41.56
C GLU A 221 -25.51 -27.57 41.39
N ILE A 222 -26.70 -27.16 41.92
CA ILE A 222 -27.11 -25.77 41.91
C ILE A 222 -26.06 -24.88 42.59
N VAL A 223 -25.68 -25.19 43.81
CA VAL A 223 -24.67 -24.42 44.57
C VAL A 223 -23.33 -24.33 43.84
N LEU A 224 -22.90 -25.41 43.19
CA LEU A 224 -21.68 -25.39 42.39
C LEU A 224 -21.76 -24.48 41.16
N ILE A 225 -22.93 -24.40 40.50
CA ILE A 225 -23.15 -23.51 39.37
C ILE A 225 -23.23 -22.04 39.86
N GLU A 226 -23.94 -21.77 40.94
CA GLU A 226 -24.08 -20.43 41.50
C GLU A 226 -22.75 -19.83 41.99
N ASN A 227 -21.85 -20.66 42.49
CA ASN A 227 -20.55 -20.25 42.99
C ASN A 227 -19.45 -20.23 41.92
N ARG A 228 -19.78 -20.45 40.64
CA ARG A 228 -18.76 -20.34 39.54
C ARG A 228 -18.32 -18.90 39.38
N SER A 229 -17.01 -18.70 39.35
CA SER A 229 -16.47 -17.40 39.01
C SER A 229 -16.72 -17.05 37.54
N GLU A 230 -16.66 -15.78 37.23
CA GLU A 230 -16.76 -15.34 35.83
C GLU A 230 -15.66 -15.89 34.92
N GLU A 231 -14.49 -16.18 35.51
CA GLU A 231 -13.37 -16.79 34.81
C GLU A 231 -13.66 -18.27 34.50
N ASP A 232 -14.21 -19.01 35.47
CA ASP A 232 -14.59 -20.40 35.29
C ASP A 232 -15.68 -20.57 34.23
N ILE A 233 -16.67 -19.66 34.23
CA ILE A 233 -17.73 -19.63 33.21
C ILE A 233 -17.12 -19.48 31.82
N LEU A 234 -16.17 -18.53 31.66
CA LEU A 234 -15.49 -18.31 30.39
C LEU A 234 -14.55 -19.49 30.02
N LEU A 235 -13.91 -20.12 31.03
CA LEU A 235 -13.03 -21.29 30.81
C LEU A 235 -13.77 -22.48 30.21
N MET A 236 -15.03 -22.66 30.59
CA MET A 236 -15.87 -23.76 30.13
C MET A 236 -16.63 -23.44 28.85
N ALA A 237 -16.54 -22.20 28.36
CA ALA A 237 -17.28 -21.75 27.19
C ALA A 237 -16.69 -22.30 25.88
N ASP A 238 -17.57 -22.81 25.03
CA ASP A 238 -17.21 -23.25 23.69
C ASP A 238 -16.72 -22.07 22.84
N GLY A 239 -15.68 -22.29 22.03
CA GLY A 239 -15.11 -21.31 21.12
C GLY A 239 -14.15 -20.29 21.77
N LYS A 240 -13.97 -20.32 23.12
CA LYS A 240 -13.02 -19.44 23.79
C LYS A 240 -11.58 -19.61 23.30
N VAL A 241 -11.14 -20.87 23.12
CA VAL A 241 -9.76 -21.21 22.79
C VAL A 241 -9.37 -20.61 21.44
N GLU A 242 -10.25 -20.72 20.46
CA GLU A 242 -10.08 -20.18 19.11
C GLU A 242 -9.94 -18.66 19.15
N VAL A 243 -10.84 -17.99 19.86
CA VAL A 243 -10.81 -16.52 19.98
C VAL A 243 -9.54 -16.04 20.68
N HIS A 244 -9.11 -16.72 21.76
CA HIS A 244 -7.85 -16.37 22.43
C HIS A 244 -6.63 -16.61 21.54
N LYS A 245 -6.63 -17.66 20.73
CA LYS A 245 -5.58 -17.92 19.74
C LYS A 245 -5.51 -16.79 18.71
N GLU A 246 -6.63 -16.35 18.18
CA GLU A 246 -6.69 -15.22 17.23
C GLU A 246 -6.20 -13.91 17.86
N ILE A 247 -6.63 -13.61 19.09
CA ILE A 247 -6.15 -12.44 19.84
C ILE A 247 -4.63 -12.50 19.98
N ALA A 248 -4.08 -13.63 20.37
CA ALA A 248 -2.64 -13.78 20.55
C ALA A 248 -1.87 -13.62 19.22
N LEU A 249 -2.42 -14.09 18.10
CA LEU A 249 -1.83 -13.89 16.77
C LEU A 249 -1.77 -12.40 16.41
N ILE A 250 -2.86 -11.66 16.62
CA ILE A 250 -2.91 -10.22 16.31
C ILE A 250 -1.99 -9.42 17.25
N GLN A 251 -1.97 -9.74 18.55
CA GLN A 251 -1.09 -9.07 19.52
C GLN A 251 0.39 -9.30 19.23
N ASN A 252 0.74 -10.44 18.65
CA ASN A 252 2.11 -10.78 18.26
C ASN A 252 2.45 -10.36 16.83
N ASP A 253 1.50 -9.75 16.09
CA ASP A 253 1.75 -9.26 14.75
C ASP A 253 2.73 -8.06 14.79
N LYS A 254 3.89 -8.26 14.18
CA LYS A 254 4.96 -7.25 14.09
C LYS A 254 4.95 -6.48 12.76
N SER A 255 3.96 -6.72 11.91
CA SER A 255 3.93 -6.18 10.54
C SER A 255 4.01 -4.65 10.51
N SER A 256 3.22 -3.95 11.33
CA SER A 256 3.29 -2.49 11.41
C SER A 256 4.66 -2.00 11.91
N SER A 257 5.18 -2.60 12.96
CA SER A 257 6.51 -2.26 13.50
C SER A 257 7.62 -2.48 12.46
N GLN A 258 7.51 -3.53 11.66
CA GLN A 258 8.45 -3.84 10.58
C GLN A 258 8.35 -2.82 9.45
N LEU A 259 7.13 -2.43 9.05
CA LEU A 259 6.91 -1.39 8.05
C LEU A 259 7.49 -0.05 8.50
N LYS A 260 7.30 0.36 9.76
CA LYS A 260 7.90 1.58 10.32
C LYS A 260 9.44 1.53 10.31
N LYS A 261 10.03 0.36 10.56
CA LYS A 261 11.48 0.17 10.42
C LYS A 261 11.93 0.30 8.96
N ALA A 262 11.17 -0.25 8.01
CA ALA A 262 11.46 -0.12 6.59
C ALA A 262 11.39 1.34 6.13
N ALA A 263 10.37 2.10 6.53
CA ALA A 263 10.25 3.53 6.25
C ALA A 263 11.48 4.33 6.74
N LYS A 264 11.94 4.04 7.98
CA LYS A 264 13.16 4.67 8.51
C LYS A 264 14.44 4.29 7.76
N LEU A 265 14.53 3.08 7.21
CA LEU A 265 15.66 2.67 6.41
C LEU A 265 15.66 3.40 5.06
N ILE A 266 14.48 3.51 4.43
CA ILE A 266 14.33 4.27 3.18
C ILE A 266 14.72 5.73 3.38
N GLU A 267 14.32 6.36 4.48
CA GLU A 267 14.67 7.75 4.79
C GLU A 267 16.20 7.97 4.96
N ARG A 268 16.94 6.96 5.40
CA ARG A 268 18.40 7.03 5.62
C ARG A 268 19.22 6.64 4.39
N ASP A 269 18.58 6.02 3.41
CA ASP A 269 19.26 5.59 2.19
C ASP A 269 19.57 6.81 1.30
N ASN A 270 20.65 6.73 0.52
CA ASN A 270 21.00 7.80 -0.38
C ASN A 270 20.17 7.66 -1.67
N PRO A 271 19.24 8.59 -1.98
CA PRO A 271 18.41 8.48 -3.17
C PRO A 271 19.20 8.47 -4.48
N LYS A 272 20.44 8.97 -4.49
CA LYS A 272 21.32 8.91 -5.66
C LYS A 272 21.67 7.47 -6.06
N ASP A 273 21.68 6.56 -5.11
CA ASP A 273 22.00 5.15 -5.35
C ASP A 273 20.78 4.37 -5.90
N TRP A 274 19.61 5.00 -5.92
CA TRP A 274 18.38 4.38 -6.40
C TRP A 274 18.29 4.26 -7.91
N VAL A 275 19.06 5.08 -8.65
CA VAL A 275 19.10 5.05 -10.10
C VAL A 275 20.53 5.04 -10.60
N VAL A 276 20.89 3.98 -11.29
CA VAL A 276 22.16 3.93 -12.01
C VAL A 276 22.00 4.61 -13.37
N PHE A 277 22.55 5.79 -13.52
CA PHE A 277 22.62 6.48 -14.80
C PHE A 277 24.05 6.97 -15.04
N ASN A 278 24.45 7.03 -16.31
CA ASN A 278 25.74 7.57 -16.69
C ASN A 278 25.51 8.79 -17.57
N MET A 279 25.72 9.97 -16.98
CA MET A 279 25.57 11.25 -17.71
C MET A 279 26.61 11.42 -18.83
N GLN A 280 27.75 10.71 -18.76
CA GLN A 280 28.75 10.75 -19.84
C GLN A 280 28.28 10.02 -21.09
N LEU A 281 27.36 9.05 -20.94
CA LEU A 281 26.72 8.34 -22.05
C LEU A 281 25.42 9.04 -22.53
N ALA A 282 25.06 10.17 -21.93
CA ALA A 282 23.94 10.95 -22.41
C ALA A 282 24.28 11.52 -23.80
N ASP A 283 23.52 11.10 -24.79
CA ASP A 283 23.69 11.57 -26.17
C ASP A 283 23.12 13.00 -26.27
N ALA A 284 24.02 13.97 -26.39
CA ALA A 284 23.65 15.37 -26.60
C ALA A 284 23.38 15.59 -28.09
N ASN A 285 22.16 15.29 -28.52
CA ASN A 285 21.74 15.55 -29.88
C ASN A 285 21.46 17.06 -30.04
N SER A 286 22.45 17.84 -30.44
CA SER A 286 22.18 19.21 -30.88
C SER A 286 21.34 19.11 -32.17
N GLN A 287 20.03 19.38 -32.08
CA GLN A 287 19.23 19.61 -33.27
C GLN A 287 19.81 20.87 -33.96
N LYS A 288 20.84 20.66 -34.77
CA LYS A 288 21.29 21.69 -35.68
C LYS A 288 20.14 21.96 -36.64
N LYS A 289 19.45 23.07 -36.44
CA LYS A 289 18.49 23.59 -37.43
C LYS A 289 19.21 24.03 -38.73
N SER A 290 20.36 23.40 -39.02
CA SER A 290 21.21 23.70 -40.17
C SER A 290 20.47 23.55 -41.49
N SER A 291 19.54 22.58 -41.60
CA SER A 291 18.69 22.42 -42.79
C SER A 291 17.77 23.63 -43.01
N LEU A 292 17.24 24.21 -41.94
CA LEU A 292 16.38 25.41 -42.03
C LEU A 292 17.18 26.64 -42.40
N TYR A 293 18.38 26.83 -41.88
CA TYR A 293 19.27 27.93 -42.27
C TYR A 293 19.77 27.77 -43.70
N ILE A 294 20.06 26.55 -44.14
CA ILE A 294 20.42 26.28 -45.52
C ILE A 294 19.24 26.53 -46.46
N ALA A 295 18.04 26.11 -46.13
CA ALA A 295 16.85 26.39 -46.92
C ALA A 295 16.57 27.90 -46.99
N LEU A 296 16.68 28.61 -45.86
CA LEU A 296 16.50 30.04 -45.81
C LEU A 296 17.56 30.83 -46.63
N SER A 297 18.82 30.39 -46.59
CA SER A 297 19.91 30.96 -47.35
C SER A 297 19.74 30.77 -48.88
N ILE A 298 19.24 29.61 -49.30
CA ILE A 298 18.91 29.35 -50.71
C ILE A 298 17.78 30.26 -51.19
N VAL A 299 16.72 30.40 -50.39
CA VAL A 299 15.59 31.29 -50.74
C VAL A 299 16.04 32.77 -50.82
N LEU A 300 16.78 33.24 -49.81
CA LEU A 300 17.33 34.60 -49.82
C LEU A 300 18.29 34.79 -50.94
N GLY A 301 19.22 33.86 -51.19
CA GLY A 301 20.16 33.93 -52.32
C GLY A 301 19.47 33.95 -53.69
N GLY A 302 18.41 33.14 -53.84
CA GLY A 302 17.56 33.15 -55.04
C GLY A 302 16.87 34.51 -55.24
N PHE A 303 16.29 35.11 -54.19
CA PHE A 303 15.66 36.45 -54.28
C PHE A 303 16.68 37.52 -54.70
N VAL A 304 17.84 37.56 -54.07
CA VAL A 304 18.91 38.49 -54.43
C VAL A 304 19.36 38.30 -55.88
N GLY A 305 19.50 37.02 -56.31
CA GLY A 305 19.83 36.68 -57.70
C GLY A 305 18.80 37.19 -58.72
N VAL A 306 17.53 36.98 -58.45
CA VAL A 306 16.45 37.50 -59.34
C VAL A 306 16.47 39.04 -59.38
N ILE A 307 16.60 39.73 -58.29
CA ILE A 307 16.69 41.20 -58.24
C ILE A 307 17.92 41.67 -59.03
N TYR A 308 19.06 41.05 -58.88
CA TYR A 308 20.29 41.37 -59.65
C TYR A 308 20.06 41.21 -61.17
N VAL A 309 19.45 40.12 -61.60
CA VAL A 309 19.17 39.85 -63.01
C VAL A 309 18.20 40.90 -63.57
N LEU A 310 17.16 41.26 -62.81
CA LEU A 310 16.21 42.30 -63.27
C LEU A 310 16.86 43.67 -63.41
N ILE A 311 17.67 44.09 -62.42
CA ILE A 311 18.42 45.35 -62.47
C ILE A 311 19.43 45.37 -63.64
N SER A 312 20.16 44.27 -63.78
CA SER A 312 21.14 44.12 -64.89
C SER A 312 20.47 44.17 -66.24
N ASN A 313 19.29 43.59 -66.42
CA ASN A 313 18.51 43.62 -67.63
C ASN A 313 17.96 45.01 -67.96
N VAL A 314 17.54 45.77 -66.97
CA VAL A 314 17.10 47.16 -67.10
C VAL A 314 18.26 48.02 -67.51
N ILE A 315 19.44 47.87 -66.95
CA ILE A 315 20.64 48.64 -67.27
C ILE A 315 21.10 48.33 -68.71
N ARG A 316 21.08 47.06 -69.10
CA ARG A 316 21.40 46.66 -70.51
C ARG A 316 20.43 47.24 -71.51
N LYS A 317 19.12 47.23 -71.24
CA LYS A 317 18.14 47.86 -72.13
C LYS A 317 18.35 49.37 -72.27
N ARG A 318 18.69 50.04 -71.17
CA ARG A 318 18.97 51.49 -71.23
C ARG A 318 20.24 51.83 -72.04
N LYS A 319 21.33 51.03 -71.93
CA LYS A 319 22.50 51.24 -72.76
C LYS A 319 22.25 51.00 -74.24
N GLY A 320 21.45 50.02 -74.61
CA GLY A 320 21.12 49.74 -76.01
C GLY A 320 20.15 50.77 -76.64
N HIS A 321 19.50 51.58 -75.82
CA HIS A 321 18.75 52.75 -76.36
C HIS A 321 19.59 54.04 -76.50
N LEU A 322 20.71 54.13 -75.79
CA LEU A 322 21.61 55.30 -75.90
C LEU A 322 22.64 55.17 -77.05
N GLU A 323 22.85 53.93 -77.59
CA GLU A 323 23.70 53.72 -78.77
C GLU A 323 22.93 53.79 -80.12
N LYS A 324 21.58 54.03 -80.06
CA LYS A 324 20.75 54.14 -81.26
C LYS A 324 20.15 55.53 -81.42
N ALA A 325 20.53 56.50 -80.63
CA ALA A 325 20.25 57.91 -80.73
C ALA A 325 21.51 58.66 -81.14
#